data_d3e37218018846c5c7459ac4192e416b
#
_entry.id   d3e37218018846c5c7459ac4192e416b
#
_cell.length_a   1.000
_cell.length_b   1.000
_cell.length_c   1.000
_cell.angle_alpha   90.00
_cell.angle_beta   90.00
_cell.angle_gamma   90.00
#
_symmetry.space_group_name_H-M   'P 1'
#
loop_
_entity.id
_entity.type
_entity.pdbx_description
1 polymer ?
#
loop_
_entity_poly.entity_id
_entity_poly.type
_entity_poly.pdbx_seq_one_letter_code
_entity_poly.pdbx_strand_id
1 'polypeptide(L)'
;MLQPKRVKYRKVQKGKGNMSGIAGRGNQLSNGMFGIKSIDQNLLTSRQIEAARIAATRHMKREGQLWIKIFPDKPITKKPLEVRMGKGKGAPDHFVSVIKPGRILFEVGGVPMNVAKEALRLAAQKLPVKTKFVVARDFDINA
;
A
#
# COMPACT_ATOMS: atom_id res chain seq x y z
N MET A 1 -1.31 -0.78 -13.99
CA MET A 1 -1.00 -0.39 -12.60
C MET A 1 -2.00 0.63 -12.10
N LEU A 2 -2.18 0.71 -10.79
CA LEU A 2 -3.13 1.64 -10.20
C LEU A 2 -2.67 3.09 -10.39
N GLN A 3 -3.58 3.93 -10.88
CA GLN A 3 -3.35 5.37 -10.98
C GLN A 3 -4.70 6.07 -11.12
N PRO A 4 -4.82 7.34 -10.69
CA PRO A 4 -6.07 8.08 -10.88
C PRO A 4 -6.39 8.28 -12.36
N LYS A 5 -7.66 8.15 -12.72
CA LYS A 5 -8.12 8.45 -14.08
C LYS A 5 -8.10 9.96 -14.34
N ARG A 6 -8.37 10.76 -13.32
CA ARG A 6 -8.43 12.21 -13.40
C ARG A 6 -7.94 12.77 -12.07
N VAL A 7 -7.17 13.86 -12.11
CA VAL A 7 -6.70 14.57 -10.93
C VAL A 7 -7.16 16.02 -10.98
N LYS A 8 -7.53 16.57 -9.82
CA LYS A 8 -7.93 17.96 -9.70
C LYS A 8 -6.73 18.89 -9.92
N TYR A 9 -5.58 18.55 -9.36
CA TYR A 9 -4.35 19.30 -9.48
C TYR A 9 -3.25 18.42 -10.04
N ARG A 10 -2.56 18.92 -11.05
CA ARG A 10 -1.48 18.17 -11.72
C ARG A 10 -0.26 17.97 -10.82
N LYS A 11 0.02 18.97 -9.99
CA LYS A 11 1.17 18.94 -9.07
C LYS A 11 0.70 19.27 -7.66
N VAL A 12 1.31 18.65 -6.67
CA VAL A 12 0.97 18.81 -5.25
C VAL A 12 2.26 19.05 -4.47
N GLN A 13 2.18 19.89 -3.44
CA GLN A 13 3.32 20.08 -2.56
C GLN A 13 3.68 18.77 -1.85
N LYS A 14 4.97 18.56 -1.64
CA LYS A 14 5.47 17.34 -0.98
C LYS A 14 4.90 17.15 0.42
N GLY A 15 4.66 18.25 1.13
CA GLY A 15 3.90 18.27 2.38
C GLY A 15 4.61 17.61 3.55
N LYS A 16 5.64 18.26 4.09
CA LYS A 16 6.24 17.82 5.34
C LYS A 16 5.15 17.73 6.42
N GLY A 17 5.09 16.61 7.13
CA GLY A 17 4.11 16.41 8.19
C GLY A 17 2.81 15.73 7.76
N ASN A 18 2.53 15.62 6.47
CA ASN A 18 1.33 14.91 6.00
C ASN A 18 1.34 13.42 6.34
N MET A 19 2.52 12.87 6.66
CA MET A 19 2.66 11.47 7.08
C MET A 19 2.81 11.31 8.59
N SER A 20 2.74 12.40 9.35
CA SER A 20 2.86 12.34 10.80
C SER A 20 1.58 11.77 11.43
N GLY A 21 1.73 11.21 12.63
CA GLY A 21 0.61 10.63 13.37
C GLY A 21 0.29 9.20 12.96
N ILE A 22 -0.83 8.70 13.47
CA ILE A 22 -1.31 7.35 13.27
C ILE A 22 -2.50 7.38 12.32
N ALA A 23 -2.69 6.33 11.53
CA ALA A 23 -3.82 6.23 10.61
C ALA A 23 -5.15 6.21 11.38
N GLY A 24 -6.02 7.20 11.11
CA GLY A 24 -7.36 7.26 11.67
C GLY A 24 -8.40 6.52 10.83
N ARG A 25 -8.10 6.28 9.55
CA ARG A 25 -8.97 5.57 8.61
C ARG A 25 -8.22 4.40 8.00
N GLY A 26 -8.95 3.35 7.65
CA GLY A 26 -8.36 2.16 7.06
C GLY A 26 -7.40 1.44 7.98
N ASN A 27 -7.64 1.47 9.29
CA ASN A 27 -6.82 0.83 10.30
C ASN A 27 -7.42 -0.48 10.80
N GLN A 28 -8.54 -0.92 10.24
CA GLN A 28 -9.21 -2.16 10.60
C GLN A 28 -9.54 -2.97 9.36
N LEU A 29 -9.59 -4.30 9.50
CA LEU A 29 -10.02 -5.19 8.44
C LEU A 29 -11.53 -5.05 8.21
N SER A 30 -11.93 -4.99 6.94
CA SER A 30 -13.33 -4.85 6.56
C SER A 30 -13.82 -5.92 5.59
N ASN A 31 -12.98 -6.36 4.66
CA ASN A 31 -13.36 -7.29 3.59
C ASN A 31 -12.84 -8.69 3.81
N GLY A 32 -11.60 -8.83 4.28
CA GLY A 32 -10.95 -10.12 4.48
C GLY A 32 -10.77 -10.46 5.94
N MET A 33 -10.47 -11.72 6.22
CA MET A 33 -10.18 -12.20 7.57
C MET A 33 -8.75 -11.94 7.99
N PHE A 34 -7.86 -11.72 7.04
CA PHE A 34 -6.43 -11.52 7.28
C PHE A 34 -5.95 -10.29 6.55
N GLY A 35 -4.89 -9.69 7.04
CA GLY A 35 -4.30 -8.54 6.39
C GLY A 35 -2.93 -8.20 6.92
N ILE A 36 -2.29 -7.21 6.30
CA ILE A 36 -1.04 -6.63 6.79
C ILE A 36 -1.25 -5.15 7.07
N LYS A 37 -0.72 -4.74 8.19
CA LYS A 37 -0.80 -3.36 8.69
C LYS A 37 0.60 -2.76 8.68
N SER A 38 0.72 -1.53 8.20
CA SER A 38 2.00 -0.82 8.23
C SER A 38 2.36 -0.39 9.63
N ILE A 39 3.62 -0.57 10.00
CA ILE A 39 4.18 -0.06 11.26
C ILE A 39 4.84 1.30 11.03
N ASP A 40 5.39 1.52 9.83
CA ASP A 40 6.12 2.72 9.48
C ASP A 40 5.28 3.66 8.61
N GLN A 41 5.69 4.92 8.55
CA GLN A 41 5.18 5.88 7.58
C GLN A 41 6.05 5.84 6.32
N ASN A 42 5.44 5.92 5.15
CA ASN A 42 6.17 5.98 3.88
C ASN A 42 5.24 6.34 2.72
N LEU A 43 5.83 6.54 1.57
CA LEU A 43 5.13 6.70 0.30
C LEU A 43 5.31 5.41 -0.51
N LEU A 44 4.22 4.75 -0.87
CA LEU A 44 4.25 3.52 -1.66
C LEU A 44 3.90 3.85 -3.11
N THR A 45 4.77 3.46 -4.04
CA THR A 45 4.53 3.64 -5.46
C THR A 45 3.57 2.58 -5.98
N SER A 46 2.90 2.87 -7.12
CA SER A 46 2.01 1.90 -7.77
C SER A 46 2.75 0.63 -8.17
N ARG A 47 4.02 0.74 -8.53
CA ARG A 47 4.85 -0.42 -8.89
C ARG A 47 5.11 -1.33 -7.70
N GLN A 48 5.37 -0.76 -6.53
CA GLN A 48 5.55 -1.52 -5.29
C GLN A 48 4.27 -2.24 -4.89
N ILE A 49 3.14 -1.57 -4.99
CA ILE A 49 1.83 -2.15 -4.68
C ILE A 49 1.54 -3.32 -5.63
N GLU A 50 1.80 -3.14 -6.92
CA GLU A 50 1.58 -4.19 -7.92
C GLU A 50 2.51 -5.39 -7.71
N ALA A 51 3.77 -5.15 -7.40
CA ALA A 51 4.73 -6.22 -7.09
C ALA A 51 4.28 -7.05 -5.88
N ALA A 52 3.80 -6.39 -4.84
CA ALA A 52 3.29 -7.05 -3.64
C ALA A 52 2.04 -7.89 -3.96
N ARG A 53 1.11 -7.34 -4.72
CA ARG A 53 -0.09 -8.04 -5.16
C ARG A 53 0.26 -9.32 -5.92
N ILE A 54 1.18 -9.22 -6.87
CA ILE A 54 1.59 -10.37 -7.69
C ILE A 54 2.23 -11.44 -6.81
N ALA A 55 3.11 -11.06 -5.87
CA ALA A 55 3.76 -12.00 -4.97
C ALA A 55 2.76 -12.78 -4.11
N ALA A 56 1.78 -12.08 -3.55
CA ALA A 56 0.74 -12.70 -2.73
C ALA A 56 -0.15 -13.63 -3.56
N THR A 57 -0.59 -13.18 -4.71
CA THR A 57 -1.49 -13.94 -5.59
C THR A 57 -0.84 -15.23 -6.11
N ARG A 58 0.45 -15.17 -6.43
CA ARG A 58 1.20 -16.37 -6.86
C ARG A 58 1.25 -17.42 -5.78
N HIS A 59 1.50 -17.02 -4.55
CA HIS A 59 1.55 -17.97 -3.44
C HIS A 59 0.18 -18.61 -3.20
N MET A 60 -0.90 -17.82 -3.29
CA MET A 60 -2.26 -18.33 -3.11
C MET A 60 -2.77 -19.15 -4.30
N LYS A 61 -2.00 -19.26 -5.39
CA LYS A 61 -2.38 -19.98 -6.62
C LYS A 61 -3.74 -19.52 -7.17
N ARG A 62 -4.02 -18.24 -7.02
CA ARG A 62 -5.27 -17.59 -7.43
C ARG A 62 -6.51 -18.07 -6.65
N GLU A 63 -6.32 -18.80 -5.56
CA GLU A 63 -7.41 -19.14 -4.65
C GLU A 63 -7.70 -17.98 -3.71
N GLY A 64 -8.95 -17.84 -3.27
CA GLY A 64 -9.36 -16.77 -2.40
C GLY A 64 -9.39 -15.42 -3.09
N GLN A 65 -9.46 -14.37 -2.27
CA GLN A 65 -9.52 -12.98 -2.75
C GLN A 65 -8.48 -12.14 -2.03
N LEU A 66 -7.93 -11.16 -2.77
CA LEU A 66 -7.01 -10.17 -2.22
C LEU A 66 -7.57 -8.79 -2.51
N TRP A 67 -7.68 -7.95 -1.48
CA TRP A 67 -8.12 -6.57 -1.61
C TRP A 67 -6.96 -5.63 -1.35
N ILE A 68 -6.71 -4.72 -2.27
CA ILE A 68 -5.74 -3.64 -2.10
C ILE A 68 -6.49 -2.48 -1.43
N LYS A 69 -6.11 -2.13 -0.20
CA LYS A 69 -6.80 -1.12 0.60
C LYS A 69 -6.21 0.27 0.50
N ILE A 70 -5.18 0.42 -0.30
CA ILE A 70 -4.49 1.69 -0.54
C ILE A 70 -4.52 2.02 -2.02
N PHE A 71 -4.48 3.31 -2.34
CA PHE A 71 -4.49 3.76 -3.74
C PHE A 71 -3.45 4.87 -3.92
N PRO A 72 -2.62 4.80 -4.96
CA PRO A 72 -1.61 5.82 -5.25
C PRO A 72 -2.27 7.03 -5.93
N ASP A 73 -2.66 8.02 -5.14
CA ASP A 73 -3.37 9.20 -5.61
C ASP A 73 -2.55 10.49 -5.57
N LYS A 74 -1.39 10.49 -4.90
CA LYS A 74 -0.55 11.67 -4.77
C LYS A 74 0.46 11.73 -5.90
N PRO A 75 0.45 12.79 -6.75
CA PRO A 75 1.43 12.93 -7.83
C PRO A 75 2.79 13.35 -7.27
N ILE A 76 3.84 12.72 -7.76
CA ILE A 76 5.24 13.06 -7.46
C ILE A 76 5.89 13.54 -8.75
N THR A 77 6.60 14.66 -8.64
CA THR A 77 7.32 15.24 -9.78
C THR A 77 8.79 14.87 -9.74
N LYS A 78 9.41 14.88 -10.90
CA LYS A 78 10.82 14.59 -11.04
C LYS A 78 11.42 15.45 -12.14
N LYS A 79 12.62 15.98 -11.90
CA LYS A 79 13.40 16.68 -12.92
C LYS A 79 14.41 15.73 -13.54
N PRO A 80 14.77 15.92 -14.84
CA PRO A 80 15.88 15.17 -15.44
C PRO A 80 17.18 15.39 -14.69
N LEU A 81 18.07 14.39 -14.73
CA LEU A 81 19.35 14.44 -14.02
C LEU A 81 20.23 15.62 -14.44
N GLU A 82 20.19 15.98 -15.73
CA GLU A 82 21.01 17.03 -16.30
C GLU A 82 20.48 18.44 -16.05
N VAL A 83 19.28 18.58 -15.48
CA VAL A 83 18.66 19.88 -15.21
C VAL A 83 19.05 20.35 -13.80
N ARG A 84 19.51 21.61 -13.72
CA ARG A 84 19.85 22.24 -12.45
C ARG A 84 18.61 22.56 -11.63
N MET A 85 18.79 22.69 -10.32
CA MET A 85 17.73 23.10 -9.41
C MET A 85 17.23 24.51 -9.72
N GLY A 86 15.95 24.78 -9.47
CA GLY A 86 15.32 26.07 -9.73
C GLY A 86 14.52 26.09 -11.03
N LYS A 87 13.99 27.26 -11.39
CA LYS A 87 13.16 27.50 -12.59
C LYS A 87 11.86 26.69 -12.61
N GLY A 88 11.28 26.47 -11.44
CA GLY A 88 9.96 25.84 -11.31
C GLY A 88 10.00 24.38 -10.94
N LYS A 89 8.83 23.83 -10.67
CA LYS A 89 8.63 22.44 -10.27
C LYS A 89 8.72 21.52 -11.49
N GLY A 90 9.32 20.35 -11.30
CA GLY A 90 9.42 19.36 -12.37
C GLY A 90 8.07 18.84 -12.86
N ALA A 91 8.10 18.09 -13.94
CA ALA A 91 6.90 17.46 -14.48
C ALA A 91 6.45 16.26 -13.62
N PRO A 92 5.14 15.95 -13.57
CA PRO A 92 4.66 14.75 -12.88
C PRO A 92 5.32 13.50 -13.45
N ASP A 93 5.78 12.62 -12.57
CA ASP A 93 6.49 11.39 -12.92
C ASP A 93 5.66 10.15 -12.61
N HIS A 94 5.19 10.04 -11.38
CA HIS A 94 4.42 8.88 -10.92
C HIS A 94 3.48 9.27 -9.77
N PHE A 95 2.64 8.33 -9.38
CA PHE A 95 1.74 8.49 -8.24
C PHE A 95 2.17 7.59 -7.09
N VAL A 96 1.94 8.07 -5.86
CA VAL A 96 2.24 7.33 -4.64
C VAL A 96 1.05 7.37 -3.68
N SER A 97 0.98 6.38 -2.80
CA SER A 97 0.04 6.35 -1.70
C SER A 97 0.75 6.80 -0.42
N VAL A 98 0.15 7.71 0.31
CA VAL A 98 0.67 8.17 1.60
C VAL A 98 0.23 7.18 2.68
N ILE A 99 1.19 6.54 3.33
CA ILE A 99 0.94 5.52 4.34
C ILE A 99 1.36 6.03 5.71
N LYS A 100 0.43 5.98 6.65
CA LYS A 100 0.68 6.28 8.06
C LYS A 100 0.76 4.98 8.86
N PRO A 101 1.47 4.97 10.00
CA PRO A 101 1.49 3.80 10.87
C PRO A 101 0.07 3.37 11.26
N GLY A 102 -0.21 2.08 11.20
CA GLY A 102 -1.53 1.52 11.50
C GLY A 102 -2.44 1.35 10.29
N ARG A 103 -2.05 1.77 9.10
CA ARG A 103 -2.85 1.58 7.88
C ARG A 103 -2.82 0.14 7.43
N ILE A 104 -3.99 -0.41 7.12
CA ILE A 104 -4.11 -1.72 6.45
C ILE A 104 -3.75 -1.54 4.98
N LEU A 105 -2.81 -2.34 4.49
CA LEU A 105 -2.32 -2.26 3.12
C LEU A 105 -3.05 -3.24 2.21
N PHE A 106 -3.12 -4.51 2.62
CA PHE A 106 -3.78 -5.57 1.89
C PHE A 106 -4.64 -6.40 2.82
N GLU A 107 -5.74 -6.93 2.29
CA GLU A 107 -6.59 -7.88 2.98
C GLU A 107 -6.71 -9.14 2.14
N VAL A 108 -6.81 -10.29 2.80
CA VAL A 108 -6.95 -11.59 2.15
C VAL A 108 -8.10 -12.36 2.80
N GLY A 109 -8.87 -13.04 1.99
CA GLY A 109 -9.95 -13.92 2.46
C GLY A 109 -10.09 -15.14 1.56
N GLY A 110 -10.82 -16.14 2.04
CA GLY A 110 -11.11 -17.34 1.27
C GLY A 110 -9.97 -18.35 1.20
N VAL A 111 -8.94 -18.21 2.05
CA VAL A 111 -7.83 -19.17 2.15
C VAL A 111 -7.54 -19.47 3.62
N PRO A 112 -6.90 -20.61 3.92
CA PRO A 112 -6.50 -20.93 5.31
C PRO A 112 -5.50 -19.90 5.86
N MET A 113 -5.45 -19.76 7.17
CA MET A 113 -4.58 -18.80 7.85
C MET A 113 -3.10 -18.96 7.50
N ASN A 114 -2.62 -20.22 7.43
CA ASN A 114 -1.22 -20.47 7.09
C ASN A 114 -0.86 -20.00 5.68
N VAL A 115 -1.75 -20.23 4.71
CA VAL A 115 -1.56 -19.76 3.33
C VAL A 115 -1.61 -18.25 3.27
N ALA A 116 -2.58 -17.61 3.93
CA ALA A 116 -2.71 -16.16 3.97
C ALA A 116 -1.50 -15.50 4.61
N LYS A 117 -1.01 -16.06 5.72
CA LYS A 117 0.15 -15.53 6.44
C LYS A 117 1.41 -15.53 5.56
N GLU A 118 1.66 -16.63 4.86
CA GLU A 118 2.83 -16.74 3.97
C GLU A 118 2.68 -15.84 2.74
N ALA A 119 1.49 -15.77 2.14
CA ALA A 119 1.23 -14.91 1.01
C ALA A 119 1.48 -13.43 1.36
N LEU A 120 0.97 -13.00 2.51
CA LEU A 120 1.15 -11.62 2.96
C LEU A 120 2.59 -11.33 3.39
N ARG A 121 3.32 -12.32 3.92
CA ARG A 121 4.75 -12.18 4.20
C ARG A 121 5.53 -11.92 2.92
N LEU A 122 5.25 -12.66 1.86
CA LEU A 122 5.88 -12.47 0.56
C LEU A 122 5.55 -11.11 -0.04
N ALA A 123 4.30 -10.67 0.09
CA ALA A 123 3.88 -9.35 -0.34
C ALA A 123 4.64 -8.24 0.42
N ALA A 124 4.78 -8.40 1.73
CA ALA A 124 5.45 -7.42 2.57
C ALA A 124 6.93 -7.24 2.20
N GLN A 125 7.58 -8.28 1.70
CA GLN A 125 8.97 -8.20 1.25
C GLN A 125 9.16 -7.27 0.04
N LYS A 126 8.10 -6.99 -0.71
CA LYS A 126 8.13 -6.08 -1.86
C LYS A 126 7.85 -4.64 -1.48
N LEU A 127 7.56 -4.38 -0.21
CA LEU A 127 7.20 -3.05 0.28
C LEU A 127 8.34 -2.45 1.11
N PRO A 128 8.51 -1.11 1.08
CA PRO A 128 9.58 -0.43 1.80
C PRO A 128 9.24 -0.15 3.27
N VAL A 129 8.13 -0.70 3.78
CA VAL A 129 7.67 -0.48 5.16
C VAL A 129 7.69 -1.77 5.94
N LYS A 130 7.90 -1.66 7.25
CA LYS A 130 7.69 -2.77 8.16
C LYS A 130 6.20 -3.00 8.34
N THR A 131 5.79 -4.25 8.33
CA THR A 131 4.38 -4.64 8.41
C THR A 131 4.17 -5.66 9.52
N LYS A 132 2.89 -5.74 9.95
CA LYS A 132 2.45 -6.72 10.93
C LYS A 132 1.26 -7.48 10.35
N PHE A 133 1.28 -8.80 10.47
CA PHE A 133 0.13 -9.63 10.10
C PHE A 133 -0.98 -9.44 11.14
N VAL A 134 -2.20 -9.22 10.67
CA VAL A 134 -3.37 -9.02 11.52
C VAL A 134 -4.49 -9.96 11.11
N VAL A 135 -5.30 -10.33 12.08
CA VAL A 135 -6.45 -11.23 11.92
C VAL A 135 -7.70 -10.49 12.37
N ALA A 136 -8.82 -10.73 11.69
CA ALA A 136 -10.09 -10.11 12.05
C ALA A 136 -10.52 -10.55 13.46
N ARG A 137 -11.19 -9.64 14.18
CA ARG A 137 -11.60 -9.88 15.58
C ARG A 137 -12.57 -11.06 15.70
N ASP A 138 -13.40 -11.25 14.70
CA ASP A 138 -14.42 -12.30 14.66
C ASP A 138 -13.92 -13.63 14.10
N PHE A 139 -12.62 -13.71 13.79
CA PHE A 139 -12.02 -14.95 13.29
C PHE A 139 -11.72 -15.89 14.45
N ASP A 140 -12.29 -17.08 14.39
CA ASP A 140 -12.04 -18.13 15.41
C ASP A 140 -10.89 -19.02 14.94
N ILE A 141 -9.76 -18.94 15.65
CA ILE A 141 -8.57 -19.73 15.34
C ILE A 141 -8.78 -21.23 15.63
N ASN A 142 -9.73 -21.53 16.50
CA ASN A 142 -10.02 -22.89 16.93
C ASN A 142 -11.17 -23.55 16.14
N ALA A 143 -11.76 -22.82 15.22
CA ALA A 143 -12.86 -23.34 14.41
C ALA A 143 -12.38 -24.23 13.27
#